data_a6125318e9aa167180d49ef74b9f33cc
#
_entry.id   a6125318e9aa167180d49ef74b9f33cc
#
_cell.length_a   1.000
_cell.length_b   1.000
_cell.length_c   1.000
_cell.angle_alpha   90.00
_cell.angle_beta   90.00
_cell.angle_gamma   90.00
#
_symmetry.space_group_name_H-M   'P 1'
#
loop_
_entity.id
_entity.type
_entity.pdbx_description
1 polymer ?
#
loop_
_entity_poly.entity_id
_entity_poly.type
_entity_poly.pdbx_seq_one_letter_code
_entity_poly.pdbx_strand_id
1 'polypeptide(L)'
;MAEPSVVLAEVVRSGFVEGRHRGSLVVVDVDGSVLVARGDVTSPVFPRSSNKLMQATGLVELGYPGRDELLALAAASHDGEPHHVAGVRRILDAAGLDEQALRTPPDWPLSTAARDDLVRAGESMAPILMNCSGKHAAILATCVLRDLPLDDYRAPSHPVQVHLRGAVERMSGEPVAATGVDGCGAPVLAISLTALARAYSRAGTADVGSPE
;
A
#
# COMPACT_ATOMS: atom_id res chain seq x y z
N MET A 1 13.43 -28.66 -7.08
CA MET A 1 12.90 -27.27 -7.09
C MET A 1 11.48 -27.35 -6.57
N ALA A 2 11.08 -26.47 -5.65
CA ALA A 2 9.69 -26.38 -5.21
C ALA A 2 8.79 -26.03 -6.41
N GLU A 3 7.57 -26.56 -6.43
CA GLU A 3 6.59 -26.22 -7.47
C GLU A 3 6.27 -24.71 -7.33
N PRO A 4 6.34 -23.90 -8.41
CA PRO A 4 6.22 -22.44 -8.30
C PRO A 4 4.86 -21.99 -7.78
N SER A 5 3.82 -22.81 -7.93
CA SER A 5 2.50 -22.58 -7.34
C SER A 5 1.79 -23.91 -7.06
N VAL A 6 1.01 -23.96 -5.99
CA VAL A 6 0.19 -25.11 -5.60
C VAL A 6 -1.30 -24.78 -5.69
N VAL A 7 -2.17 -25.79 -5.75
CA VAL A 7 -3.62 -25.57 -5.62
C VAL A 7 -3.92 -25.14 -4.19
N LEU A 8 -4.48 -23.95 -4.02
CA LEU A 8 -4.87 -23.39 -2.71
C LEU A 8 -6.37 -23.49 -2.45
N ALA A 9 -7.19 -23.43 -3.51
CA ALA A 9 -8.63 -23.53 -3.40
C ALA A 9 -9.22 -24.17 -4.66
N GLU A 10 -10.35 -24.84 -4.50
CA GLU A 10 -11.14 -25.42 -5.59
C GLU A 10 -12.55 -24.77 -5.59
N VAL A 11 -13.04 -24.46 -6.77
CA VAL A 11 -14.44 -24.08 -6.97
C VAL A 11 -15.19 -25.36 -7.28
N VAL A 12 -16.15 -25.71 -6.41
CA VAL A 12 -16.91 -26.95 -6.55
C VAL A 12 -18.40 -26.61 -6.77
N ARG A 13 -18.97 -27.20 -7.83
CA ARG A 13 -20.41 -27.10 -8.14
C ARG A 13 -20.99 -28.51 -8.21
N SER A 14 -21.98 -28.78 -7.36
CA SER A 14 -22.67 -30.09 -7.31
C SER A 14 -21.72 -31.29 -7.26
N GLY A 15 -20.62 -31.18 -6.51
CA GLY A 15 -19.60 -32.22 -6.37
C GLY A 15 -18.57 -32.26 -7.50
N PHE A 16 -18.71 -31.44 -8.54
CA PHE A 16 -17.74 -31.33 -9.63
C PHE A 16 -16.79 -30.16 -9.43
N VAL A 17 -15.47 -30.39 -9.55
CA VAL A 17 -14.46 -29.35 -9.49
C VAL A 17 -14.41 -28.63 -10.83
N GLU A 18 -14.98 -27.40 -10.88
CA GLU A 18 -15.05 -26.62 -12.11
C GLU A 18 -13.86 -25.64 -12.27
N GLY A 19 -13.13 -25.38 -11.19
CA GLY A 19 -11.98 -24.47 -11.23
C GLY A 19 -11.01 -24.69 -10.08
N ARG A 20 -9.77 -24.27 -10.27
CA ARG A 20 -8.71 -24.30 -9.26
C ARG A 20 -7.98 -22.99 -9.21
N HIS A 21 -7.82 -22.44 -8.01
CA HIS A 21 -6.96 -21.30 -7.76
C HIS A 21 -5.60 -21.80 -7.28
N ARG A 22 -4.56 -21.43 -8.02
CA ARG A 22 -3.17 -21.75 -7.67
C ARG A 22 -2.46 -20.52 -7.14
N GLY A 23 -1.49 -20.73 -6.24
CA GLY A 23 -0.73 -19.64 -5.66
C GLY A 23 0.34 -20.13 -4.71
N SER A 24 0.90 -19.20 -3.94
CA SER A 24 1.84 -19.47 -2.87
C SER A 24 1.27 -18.98 -1.54
N LEU A 25 1.62 -19.67 -0.47
CA LEU A 25 1.19 -19.34 0.90
C LEU A 25 2.36 -19.52 1.85
N VAL A 26 2.53 -18.56 2.75
CA VAL A 26 3.47 -18.65 3.87
C VAL A 26 2.78 -18.25 5.16
N VAL A 27 3.10 -18.96 6.24
CA VAL A 27 2.75 -18.59 7.62
C VAL A 27 4.04 -18.45 8.38
N VAL A 28 4.21 -17.34 9.08
CA VAL A 28 5.35 -17.10 9.96
C VAL A 28 4.91 -16.98 11.41
N ASP A 29 5.77 -17.36 12.33
CA ASP A 29 5.60 -17.13 13.76
C ASP A 29 5.95 -15.68 14.12
N VAL A 30 5.71 -15.29 15.37
CA VAL A 30 6.02 -13.94 15.89
C VAL A 30 7.51 -13.59 15.82
N ASP A 31 8.40 -14.59 15.87
CA ASP A 31 9.84 -14.43 15.68
C ASP A 31 10.29 -14.37 14.22
N GLY A 32 9.34 -14.50 13.26
CA GLY A 32 9.59 -14.51 11.84
C GLY A 32 10.04 -15.85 11.28
N SER A 33 10.07 -16.94 12.08
CA SER A 33 10.33 -18.30 11.59
C SER A 33 9.17 -18.80 10.72
N VAL A 34 9.49 -19.57 9.66
CA VAL A 34 8.46 -20.08 8.75
C VAL A 34 7.85 -21.34 9.32
N LEU A 35 6.55 -21.29 9.64
CA LEU A 35 5.76 -22.44 10.12
C LEU A 35 5.19 -23.26 8.95
N VAL A 36 4.70 -22.59 7.92
CA VAL A 36 4.13 -23.24 6.74
C VAL A 36 4.59 -22.52 5.48
N ALA A 37 5.02 -23.28 4.48
CA ALA A 37 5.28 -22.77 3.14
C ALA A 37 4.63 -23.69 2.09
N ARG A 38 4.00 -23.10 1.08
CA ARG A 38 3.42 -23.80 -0.07
C ARG A 38 3.66 -22.95 -1.32
N GLY A 39 4.13 -23.59 -2.40
CA GLY A 39 4.55 -22.89 -3.62
C GLY A 39 5.86 -22.11 -3.41
N ASP A 40 6.15 -21.19 -4.32
CA ASP A 40 7.32 -20.32 -4.21
C ASP A 40 7.00 -19.12 -3.29
N VAL A 41 7.66 -19.05 -2.14
CA VAL A 41 7.51 -18.00 -1.13
C VAL A 41 8.77 -17.14 -0.98
N THR A 42 9.80 -17.44 -1.76
CA THR A 42 11.13 -16.83 -1.66
C THR A 42 11.51 -15.96 -2.85
N SER A 43 10.97 -16.24 -4.04
CA SER A 43 11.20 -15.36 -5.20
C SER A 43 10.54 -14.01 -5.00
N PRO A 44 11.20 -12.90 -5.43
CA PRO A 44 10.64 -11.57 -5.31
C PRO A 44 9.36 -11.41 -6.15
N VAL A 45 8.37 -10.75 -5.58
CA VAL A 45 7.12 -10.37 -6.24
C VAL A 45 6.82 -8.89 -5.94
N PHE A 46 6.03 -8.25 -6.78
CA PHE A 46 5.48 -6.93 -6.45
C PHE A 46 4.22 -7.11 -5.59
N PRO A 47 4.26 -6.89 -4.27
CA PRO A 47 3.12 -7.08 -3.39
C PRO A 47 2.06 -5.98 -3.53
N ARG A 48 2.28 -5.02 -4.42
CA ARG A 48 1.38 -3.93 -4.75
C ARG A 48 0.95 -3.17 -3.47
N SER A 49 -0.34 -2.99 -3.27
CA SER A 49 -0.87 -2.25 -2.12
C SER A 49 -0.50 -2.84 -0.75
N SER A 50 -0.07 -4.11 -0.68
CA SER A 50 0.43 -4.69 0.58
C SER A 50 1.75 -4.07 1.05
N ASN A 51 2.47 -3.29 0.22
CA ASN A 51 3.61 -2.48 0.67
C ASN A 51 3.21 -1.26 1.51
N LYS A 52 1.94 -0.84 1.49
CA LYS A 52 1.53 0.45 2.08
C LYS A 52 1.72 0.52 3.59
N LEU A 53 1.56 -0.58 4.31
CA LEU A 53 1.85 -0.63 5.75
C LEU A 53 3.29 -0.19 6.02
N MET A 54 4.27 -0.80 5.34
CA MET A 54 5.68 -0.47 5.50
C MET A 54 6.01 0.96 5.03
N GLN A 55 5.35 1.43 3.97
CA GLN A 55 5.48 2.81 3.51
C GLN A 55 4.92 3.80 4.54
N ALA A 56 3.77 3.50 5.14
CA ALA A 56 3.19 4.33 6.20
C ALA A 56 4.09 4.39 7.43
N THR A 57 4.71 3.26 7.84
CA THR A 57 5.75 3.24 8.89
C THR A 57 6.88 4.21 8.55
N GLY A 58 7.41 4.17 7.32
CA GLY A 58 8.43 5.12 6.88
C GLY A 58 7.98 6.60 6.91
N LEU A 59 6.70 6.88 6.66
CA LEU A 59 6.16 8.24 6.81
C LEU A 59 6.10 8.66 8.29
N VAL A 60 5.70 7.76 9.19
CA VAL A 60 5.70 8.01 10.65
C VAL A 60 7.12 8.27 11.15
N GLU A 61 8.12 7.50 10.71
CA GLU A 61 9.55 7.74 11.02
C GLU A 61 10.01 9.15 10.57
N LEU A 62 9.49 9.64 9.44
CA LEU A 62 9.74 11.01 8.97
C LEU A 62 8.91 12.06 9.71
N GLY A 63 8.08 11.67 10.68
CA GLY A 63 7.28 12.57 11.49
C GLY A 63 5.90 12.88 10.92
N TYR A 64 5.37 12.09 9.98
CA TYR A 64 3.99 12.26 9.51
C TYR A 64 3.01 12.34 10.69
N PRO A 65 2.24 13.45 10.82
CA PRO A 65 1.46 13.70 12.03
C PRO A 65 0.10 12.98 12.06
N GLY A 66 -0.30 12.35 10.93
CA GLY A 66 -1.60 11.66 10.84
C GLY A 66 -1.70 10.54 11.87
N ARG A 67 -2.85 10.44 12.52
CA ARG A 67 -3.20 9.44 13.52
C ARG A 67 -4.53 8.79 13.14
N ASP A 68 -4.85 7.67 13.79
CA ASP A 68 -6.12 6.98 13.67
C ASP A 68 -6.55 6.78 12.20
N GLU A 69 -7.71 7.29 11.82
CA GLU A 69 -8.23 7.15 10.47
C GLU A 69 -7.34 7.77 9.37
N LEU A 70 -6.59 8.84 9.66
CA LEU A 70 -5.71 9.45 8.66
C LEU A 70 -4.45 8.62 8.42
N LEU A 71 -3.92 7.97 9.45
CA LEU A 71 -2.82 7.01 9.30
C LEU A 71 -3.30 5.74 8.59
N ALA A 72 -4.47 5.22 8.98
CA ALA A 72 -5.07 4.09 8.29
C ALA A 72 -5.29 4.37 6.80
N LEU A 73 -5.75 5.58 6.45
CA LEU A 73 -5.95 6.02 5.07
C LEU A 73 -4.63 6.11 4.28
N ALA A 74 -3.53 6.52 4.94
CA ALA A 74 -2.19 6.53 4.35
C ALA A 74 -1.67 5.11 4.06
N ALA A 75 -2.03 4.13 4.90
CA ALA A 75 -1.61 2.73 4.81
C ALA A 75 -2.54 1.85 3.96
N ALA A 76 -3.67 2.38 3.45
CA ALA A 76 -4.71 1.59 2.80
C ALA A 76 -4.87 1.90 1.30
N SER A 77 -5.62 1.02 0.62
CA SER A 77 -6.33 1.32 -0.63
C SER A 77 -7.78 1.56 -0.26
N HIS A 78 -8.26 2.78 -0.41
CA HIS A 78 -9.62 3.12 -0.03
C HIS A 78 -10.60 2.97 -1.19
N ASP A 79 -11.88 2.83 -0.88
CA ASP A 79 -12.93 2.60 -1.87
C ASP A 79 -13.45 3.88 -2.53
N GLY A 80 -12.95 5.06 -2.11
CA GLY A 80 -13.38 6.35 -2.66
C GLY A 80 -14.75 6.82 -2.17
N GLU A 81 -15.24 6.25 -1.06
CA GLU A 81 -16.44 6.74 -0.37
C GLU A 81 -16.26 8.19 0.10
N PRO A 82 -17.35 8.97 0.29
CA PRO A 82 -17.25 10.39 0.66
C PRO A 82 -16.37 10.65 1.90
N HIS A 83 -16.40 9.76 2.90
CA HIS A 83 -15.58 9.90 4.10
C HIS A 83 -14.08 9.67 3.83
N HIS A 84 -13.72 8.77 2.90
CA HIS A 84 -12.34 8.60 2.47
C HIS A 84 -11.82 9.86 1.77
N VAL A 85 -12.60 10.40 0.83
CA VAL A 85 -12.26 11.64 0.11
C VAL A 85 -12.12 12.82 1.07
N ALA A 86 -13.03 12.94 2.05
CA ALA A 86 -12.94 13.94 3.10
C ALA A 86 -11.66 13.77 3.95
N GLY A 87 -11.26 12.53 4.27
CA GLY A 87 -10.01 12.24 4.95
C GLY A 87 -8.78 12.66 4.14
N VAL A 88 -8.77 12.39 2.83
CA VAL A 88 -7.68 12.83 1.94
C VAL A 88 -7.57 14.36 1.93
N ARG A 89 -8.70 15.09 1.81
CA ARG A 89 -8.71 16.56 1.88
C ARG A 89 -8.15 17.06 3.21
N ARG A 90 -8.56 16.48 4.33
CA ARG A 90 -8.03 16.85 5.66
C ARG A 90 -6.52 16.70 5.74
N ILE A 91 -5.94 15.65 5.14
CA ILE A 91 -4.48 15.47 5.10
C ILE A 91 -3.82 16.57 4.28
N LEU A 92 -4.35 16.90 3.10
CA LEU A 92 -3.83 17.97 2.24
C LEU A 92 -3.96 19.33 2.88
N ASP A 93 -5.15 19.66 3.38
CA ASP A 93 -5.44 20.95 4.04
C ASP A 93 -4.51 21.19 5.23
N ALA A 94 -4.26 20.17 6.05
CA ALA A 94 -3.33 20.26 7.18
C ALA A 94 -1.88 20.57 6.77
N ALA A 95 -1.52 20.24 5.52
CA ALA A 95 -0.22 20.54 4.93
C ALA A 95 -0.22 21.84 4.10
N GLY A 96 -1.34 22.59 4.06
CA GLY A 96 -1.49 23.78 3.22
C GLY A 96 -1.54 23.48 1.72
N LEU A 97 -1.97 22.28 1.34
CA LEU A 97 -2.07 21.81 -0.04
C LEU A 97 -3.54 21.63 -0.45
N ASP A 98 -3.80 21.63 -1.74
CA ASP A 98 -5.08 21.26 -2.34
C ASP A 98 -4.98 19.98 -3.18
N GLU A 99 -6.09 19.58 -3.78
CA GLU A 99 -6.17 18.38 -4.62
C GLU A 99 -5.27 18.43 -5.86
N GLN A 100 -4.87 19.62 -6.31
CA GLN A 100 -4.00 19.81 -7.48
C GLN A 100 -2.56 19.35 -7.21
N ALA A 101 -2.17 19.21 -5.93
CA ALA A 101 -0.88 18.64 -5.57
C ALA A 101 -0.79 17.14 -5.87
N LEU A 102 -1.92 16.43 -5.93
CA LEU A 102 -1.96 15.00 -6.22
C LEU A 102 -1.51 14.72 -7.66
N ARG A 103 -0.60 13.76 -7.81
CA ARG A 103 -0.12 13.26 -9.11
C ARG A 103 -0.57 11.82 -9.39
N THR A 104 -1.54 11.31 -8.63
CA THR A 104 -2.24 10.06 -8.98
C THR A 104 -2.98 10.25 -10.31
N PRO A 105 -3.08 9.20 -11.18
CA PRO A 105 -3.94 9.28 -12.34
C PRO A 105 -5.39 9.50 -11.89
N PRO A 106 -6.20 10.25 -12.66
CA PRO A 106 -7.64 10.34 -12.43
C PRO A 106 -8.28 8.94 -12.50
N ASP A 107 -9.15 8.62 -11.56
CA ASP A 107 -9.85 7.33 -11.52
C ASP A 107 -11.25 7.51 -10.90
N TRP A 108 -12.09 6.47 -11.01
CA TRP A 108 -13.33 6.36 -10.29
C TRP A 108 -13.14 5.72 -8.92
N PRO A 109 -14.06 5.95 -7.95
CA PRO A 109 -14.10 5.17 -6.72
C PRO A 109 -14.19 3.67 -7.01
N LEU A 110 -13.55 2.84 -6.17
CA LEU A 110 -13.73 1.38 -6.21
C LEU A 110 -15.12 0.98 -5.73
N SER A 111 -15.74 1.76 -4.82
CA SER A 111 -17.13 1.60 -4.43
C SER A 111 -18.04 1.86 -5.63
N THR A 112 -18.79 0.82 -6.05
CA THR A 112 -19.76 0.94 -7.14
C THR A 112 -20.82 1.97 -6.81
N ALA A 113 -21.30 2.02 -5.56
CA ALA A 113 -22.30 2.99 -5.12
C ALA A 113 -21.79 4.43 -5.24
N ALA A 114 -20.59 4.71 -4.70
CA ALA A 114 -20.00 6.04 -4.78
C ALA A 114 -19.73 6.46 -6.23
N ARG A 115 -19.26 5.54 -7.07
CA ARG A 115 -19.07 5.79 -8.51
C ARG A 115 -20.37 6.13 -9.20
N ASP A 116 -21.43 5.34 -8.96
CA ASP A 116 -22.73 5.54 -9.60
C ASP A 116 -23.36 6.87 -9.18
N ASP A 117 -23.18 7.30 -7.94
CA ASP A 117 -23.65 8.59 -7.45
C ASP A 117 -22.92 9.75 -8.15
N LEU A 118 -21.59 9.67 -8.30
CA LEU A 118 -20.80 10.67 -9.04
C LEU A 118 -21.22 10.73 -10.52
N VAL A 119 -21.41 9.57 -11.16
CA VAL A 119 -21.87 9.52 -12.56
C VAL A 119 -23.26 10.15 -12.72
N ARG A 120 -24.21 9.88 -11.80
CA ARG A 120 -25.54 10.53 -11.80
C ARG A 120 -25.46 12.04 -11.58
N ALA A 121 -24.49 12.49 -10.80
CA ALA A 121 -24.21 13.92 -10.58
C ALA A 121 -23.50 14.60 -11.77
N GLY A 122 -23.11 13.86 -12.80
CA GLY A 122 -22.38 14.39 -13.96
C GLY A 122 -20.90 14.69 -13.67
N GLU A 123 -20.37 14.14 -12.60
CA GLU A 123 -18.97 14.29 -12.20
C GLU A 123 -18.03 13.46 -13.09
N SER A 124 -16.74 13.74 -13.02
CA SER A 124 -15.70 13.06 -13.79
C SER A 124 -14.69 12.36 -12.87
N MET A 125 -13.88 11.47 -13.44
CA MET A 125 -12.73 10.90 -12.77
C MET A 125 -11.80 12.00 -12.24
N ALA A 126 -11.27 11.82 -11.05
CA ALA A 126 -10.36 12.76 -10.42
C ALA A 126 -9.22 12.05 -9.66
N PRO A 127 -8.04 12.69 -9.53
CA PRO A 127 -6.90 12.13 -8.78
C PRO A 127 -7.24 11.77 -7.33
N ILE A 128 -8.09 12.55 -6.68
CA ILE A 128 -8.48 12.33 -5.28
C ILE A 128 -9.37 11.08 -5.11
N LEU A 129 -10.10 10.66 -6.14
CA LEU A 129 -10.96 9.49 -6.11
C LEU A 129 -10.18 8.17 -6.26
N MET A 130 -8.95 8.26 -6.77
CA MET A 130 -8.08 7.09 -6.95
C MET A 130 -7.74 6.46 -5.61
N ASN A 131 -7.83 5.14 -5.51
CA ASN A 131 -7.71 4.37 -4.26
C ASN A 131 -6.41 4.54 -3.46
N CYS A 132 -5.38 5.15 -4.05
CA CYS A 132 -4.11 5.44 -3.39
C CYS A 132 -3.96 6.91 -2.97
N SER A 133 -4.98 7.77 -3.20
CA SER A 133 -4.86 9.21 -2.95
C SER A 133 -4.52 9.54 -1.49
N GLY A 134 -5.00 8.74 -0.52
CA GLY A 134 -4.64 8.87 0.89
C GLY A 134 -3.14 8.71 1.15
N LYS A 135 -2.52 7.66 0.58
CA LYS A 135 -1.06 7.49 0.63
C LYS A 135 -0.32 8.67 0.00
N HIS A 136 -0.76 9.13 -1.16
CA HIS A 136 -0.13 10.25 -1.85
C HIS A 136 -0.26 11.56 -1.08
N ALA A 137 -1.41 11.82 -0.49
CA ALA A 137 -1.61 12.98 0.39
C ALA A 137 -0.68 12.93 1.61
N ALA A 138 -0.52 11.75 2.25
CA ALA A 138 0.40 11.57 3.37
C ALA A 138 1.88 11.76 2.97
N ILE A 139 2.28 11.27 1.78
CA ILE A 139 3.62 11.52 1.24
C ILE A 139 3.85 13.02 1.04
N LEU A 140 2.91 13.72 0.40
CA LEU A 140 2.99 15.16 0.16
C LEU A 140 3.04 15.96 1.47
N ALA A 141 2.18 15.63 2.44
CA ALA A 141 2.21 16.24 3.78
C ALA A 141 3.56 16.03 4.48
N THR A 142 4.16 14.84 4.32
CA THR A 142 5.51 14.57 4.85
C THR A 142 6.58 15.36 4.10
N CYS A 143 6.45 15.53 2.78
CA CYS A 143 7.36 16.38 2.01
C CYS A 143 7.32 17.84 2.50
N VAL A 144 6.13 18.40 2.71
CA VAL A 144 5.99 19.76 3.29
C VAL A 144 6.65 19.84 4.65
N LEU A 145 6.36 18.89 5.55
CA LEU A 145 6.93 18.84 6.90
C LEU A 145 8.47 18.82 6.90
N ARG A 146 9.07 18.16 5.91
CA ARG A 146 10.52 17.93 5.81
C ARG A 146 11.21 18.87 4.82
N ASP A 147 10.51 19.87 4.31
CA ASP A 147 11.03 20.83 3.31
C ASP A 147 11.61 20.11 2.07
N LEU A 148 10.89 19.08 1.58
CA LEU A 148 11.26 18.31 0.40
C LEU A 148 10.46 18.78 -0.83
N PRO A 149 11.00 18.63 -2.06
CA PRO A 149 10.28 18.98 -3.29
C PRO A 149 8.93 18.26 -3.41
N LEU A 150 7.95 18.89 -4.07
CA LEU A 150 6.61 18.31 -4.24
C LEU A 150 6.39 17.77 -5.66
N ASP A 151 7.05 18.30 -6.67
CA ASP A 151 6.72 18.05 -8.08
C ASP A 151 7.01 16.61 -8.51
N ASP A 152 8.10 16.03 -8.04
CA ASP A 152 8.59 14.71 -8.42
C ASP A 152 8.56 13.70 -7.27
N TYR A 153 7.73 13.93 -6.25
CA TYR A 153 7.65 13.06 -5.05
C TYR A 153 7.44 11.57 -5.34
N ARG A 154 7.05 11.21 -6.58
CA ARG A 154 6.92 9.83 -7.04
C ARG A 154 8.20 9.26 -7.66
N ALA A 155 9.21 10.06 -7.94
CA ALA A 155 10.45 9.58 -8.54
C ALA A 155 11.17 8.62 -7.56
N PRO A 156 11.66 7.44 -7.99
CA PRO A 156 12.36 6.51 -7.09
C PRO A 156 13.59 7.11 -6.40
N SER A 157 14.20 8.14 -6.99
CA SER A 157 15.34 8.87 -6.43
C SER A 157 14.96 10.01 -5.48
N HIS A 158 13.66 10.34 -5.37
CA HIS A 158 13.21 11.38 -4.46
C HIS A 158 13.51 11.02 -3.00
N PRO A 159 13.98 11.95 -2.15
CA PRO A 159 14.38 11.63 -0.77
C PRO A 159 13.32 10.87 0.04
N VAL A 160 12.04 11.25 -0.09
CA VAL A 160 10.94 10.53 0.57
C VAL A 160 10.86 9.08 0.08
N GLN A 161 10.97 8.81 -1.22
CA GLN A 161 10.88 7.45 -1.77
C GLN A 161 12.08 6.59 -1.39
N VAL A 162 13.28 7.20 -1.32
CA VAL A 162 14.49 6.52 -0.82
C VAL A 162 14.30 6.10 0.64
N HIS A 163 13.72 6.97 1.49
CA HIS A 163 13.42 6.63 2.87
C HIS A 163 12.36 5.53 2.97
N LEU A 164 11.26 5.63 2.20
CA LEU A 164 10.21 4.61 2.18
C LEU A 164 10.73 3.25 1.72
N ARG A 165 11.64 3.22 0.74
CA ARG A 165 12.33 1.99 0.35
C ARG A 165 13.12 1.41 1.52
N GLY A 166 13.88 2.23 2.23
CA GLY A 166 14.63 1.81 3.42
C GLY A 166 13.71 1.25 4.52
N ALA A 167 12.53 1.84 4.73
CA ALA A 167 11.53 1.30 5.66
C ALA A 167 11.04 -0.09 5.24
N VAL A 168 10.75 -0.28 3.95
CA VAL A 168 10.38 -1.61 3.41
C VAL A 168 11.51 -2.62 3.66
N GLU A 169 12.77 -2.28 3.39
CA GLU A 169 13.92 -3.16 3.59
C GLU A 169 14.13 -3.51 5.07
N ARG A 170 13.98 -2.55 5.98
CA ARG A 170 14.09 -2.80 7.44
C ARG A 170 12.97 -3.70 7.95
N MET A 171 11.71 -3.40 7.60
CA MET A 171 10.57 -4.18 8.07
C MET A 171 10.53 -5.59 7.47
N SER A 172 10.87 -5.74 6.20
CA SER A 172 10.90 -7.05 5.52
C SER A 172 12.10 -7.90 5.92
N GLY A 173 13.22 -7.26 6.29
CA GLY A 173 14.49 -7.92 6.62
C GLY A 173 15.26 -8.39 5.40
N GLU A 174 14.93 -7.90 4.20
CA GLU A 174 15.66 -8.20 2.96
C GLU A 174 15.75 -6.96 2.06
N PRO A 175 16.77 -6.88 1.18
CA PRO A 175 16.87 -5.80 0.22
C PRO A 175 15.74 -5.88 -0.82
N VAL A 176 15.29 -4.73 -1.29
CA VAL A 176 14.36 -4.63 -2.42
C VAL A 176 15.03 -5.14 -3.68
N ALA A 177 14.51 -6.21 -4.27
CA ALA A 177 15.08 -6.89 -5.43
C ALA A 177 14.86 -6.11 -6.74
N ALA A 178 13.74 -5.40 -6.88
CA ALA A 178 13.42 -4.59 -8.04
C ALA A 178 12.47 -3.44 -7.65
N THR A 179 12.53 -2.35 -8.42
CA THR A 179 11.60 -1.24 -8.32
C THR A 179 10.86 -1.07 -9.64
N GLY A 180 9.53 -1.12 -9.58
CA GLY A 180 8.64 -0.83 -10.71
C GLY A 180 7.83 0.44 -10.47
N VAL A 181 6.95 0.76 -11.41
CA VAL A 181 5.97 1.85 -11.28
C VAL A 181 4.59 1.24 -11.04
N ASP A 182 3.94 1.62 -9.95
CA ASP A 182 2.59 1.16 -9.64
C ASP A 182 1.53 1.92 -10.44
N GLY A 183 0.30 1.40 -10.44
CA GLY A 183 -0.83 2.05 -11.10
C GLY A 183 -1.12 3.48 -10.62
N CYS A 184 -0.73 3.83 -9.40
CA CYS A 184 -0.81 5.20 -8.87
C CYS A 184 0.37 6.11 -9.29
N GLY A 185 1.35 5.58 -10.04
CA GLY A 185 2.54 6.29 -10.46
C GLY A 185 3.67 6.35 -9.42
N ALA A 186 3.46 5.87 -8.20
CA ALA A 186 4.52 5.75 -7.19
C ALA A 186 5.36 4.47 -7.39
N PRO A 187 6.58 4.39 -6.82
CA PRO A 187 7.35 3.16 -6.82
C PRO A 187 6.62 2.00 -6.18
N VAL A 188 6.70 0.82 -6.79
CA VAL A 188 6.34 -0.47 -6.20
C VAL A 188 7.60 -1.30 -6.04
N LEU A 189 7.77 -1.90 -4.87
CA LEU A 189 9.02 -2.49 -4.41
C LEU A 189 8.86 -4.01 -4.32
N ALA A 190 9.73 -4.76 -5.01
CA ALA A 190 9.67 -6.21 -5.03
C ALA A 190 10.42 -6.81 -3.84
N ILE A 191 9.72 -7.63 -3.08
CA ILE A 191 10.24 -8.43 -1.96
C ILE A 191 9.64 -9.83 -2.02
N SER A 192 10.19 -10.80 -1.28
CA SER A 192 9.63 -12.13 -1.19
C SER A 192 8.31 -12.15 -0.41
N LEU A 193 7.47 -13.17 -0.64
CA LEU A 193 6.25 -13.37 0.16
C LEU A 193 6.58 -13.62 1.63
N THR A 194 7.68 -14.31 1.90
CA THR A 194 8.18 -14.54 3.28
C THR A 194 8.57 -13.23 3.97
N ALA A 195 9.26 -12.34 3.26
CA ALA A 195 9.64 -11.03 3.79
C ALA A 195 8.42 -10.14 4.04
N LEU A 196 7.43 -10.17 3.15
CA LEU A 196 6.16 -9.50 3.36
C LEU A 196 5.45 -10.00 4.64
N ALA A 197 5.36 -11.32 4.84
CA ALA A 197 4.76 -11.90 6.03
C ALA A 197 5.50 -11.49 7.31
N ARG A 198 6.84 -11.45 7.28
CA ARG A 198 7.67 -10.96 8.40
C ARG A 198 7.41 -9.49 8.73
N ALA A 199 7.29 -8.64 7.72
CA ALA A 199 6.96 -7.23 7.92
C ALA A 199 5.61 -7.04 8.63
N TYR A 200 4.59 -7.80 8.22
CA TYR A 200 3.29 -7.78 8.87
C TYR A 200 3.31 -8.38 10.28
N SER A 201 4.10 -9.44 10.53
CA SER A 201 4.30 -9.99 11.88
C SER A 201 4.90 -8.95 12.81
N ARG A 202 5.96 -8.25 12.39
CA ARG A 202 6.60 -7.18 13.19
C ARG A 202 5.61 -6.07 13.52
N ALA A 203 4.89 -5.55 12.54
CA ALA A 203 3.90 -4.52 12.77
C ALA A 203 2.78 -4.97 13.72
N GLY A 204 2.33 -6.24 13.61
CA GLY A 204 1.26 -6.78 14.46
C GLY A 204 1.70 -7.11 15.90
N THR A 205 3.00 -7.22 16.15
CA THR A 205 3.58 -7.53 17.47
C THR A 205 4.36 -6.36 18.09
N ALA A 206 4.42 -5.23 17.40
CA ALA A 206 5.09 -4.03 17.87
C ALA A 206 4.39 -3.44 19.10
N ASP A 207 5.15 -2.81 19.98
CA ASP A 207 4.61 -2.11 21.14
C ASP A 207 3.75 -0.93 20.70
N VAL A 208 2.67 -0.66 21.44
CA VAL A 208 1.79 0.48 21.17
C VAL A 208 2.59 1.79 21.28
N GLY A 209 2.60 2.55 20.18
CA GLY A 209 3.32 3.82 20.08
C GLY A 209 4.72 3.69 19.46
N SER A 210 5.17 2.48 19.11
CA SER A 210 6.34 2.33 18.24
C SER A 210 6.02 2.80 16.81
N PRO A 211 7.01 3.17 16.01
CA PRO A 211 6.79 3.54 14.60
C PRO A 211 6.47 2.33 13.71
N GLU A 212 6.73 1.10 14.17
CA GLU A 212 6.46 -0.16 13.47
C GLU A 212 5.00 -0.60 13.56
#